data_40a28a4d80a6b47744bad6c741c3e78a
#
_entry.id   40a28a4d80a6b47744bad6c741c3e78a
#
_cell.length_a   1.000
_cell.length_b   1.000
_cell.length_c   1.000
_cell.angle_alpha   90.00
_cell.angle_beta   90.00
_cell.angle_gamma   90.00
#
_symmetry.space_group_name_H-M   'P 1'
#
loop_
_entity.id
_entity.type
_entity.pdbx_description
1 polymer ?
#
loop_
_entity_poly.entity_id
_entity_poly.type
_entity_poly.pdbx_seq_one_letter_code
_entity_poly.pdbx_strand_id
1 'polypeptide(L)'
;MRTQVAIIGGGPSGLLLGALLHKAGIDNVILERQTGDYVLGRIRAGVLEQVAAAALDEVGVGARMHKEGLVHGGFELLFGGKRHRIDMHSLTGHIVMVYGQTEVTRDLMNDRAAKGLTTVYEAKEVSLHDFDGTTPHVIYVHNGQTHRLDCDFIAGCDGFHGVCRASVPKNAIHEYEKIYPFGWLGILADVPPVSHELIYANTNQGFALCSMRSETRSRYYIQVPLTDKVEEWSDDRFWKELKNHLDPEAREKIVTGPSIEKSIAPLRSFVAEPMRFGRMFLAG
;
A
#
# COMPACT_ATOMS: atom_id res chain seq x y z
N MET A 1 0.22 25.40 -17.07
CA MET A 1 -0.36 25.33 -15.71
C MET A 1 0.75 25.58 -14.71
N ARG A 2 0.45 26.14 -13.50
CA ARG A 2 1.46 26.31 -12.42
C ARG A 2 0.86 25.86 -11.07
N THR A 3 1.69 25.31 -10.21
CA THR A 3 1.36 24.93 -8.83
C THR A 3 2.61 25.11 -7.94
N GLN A 4 2.48 25.02 -6.61
CA GLN A 4 3.66 24.99 -5.74
C GLN A 4 4.28 23.58 -5.72
N VAL A 5 3.47 22.52 -5.63
CA VAL A 5 3.95 21.14 -5.61
C VAL A 5 3.29 20.31 -6.69
N ALA A 6 4.08 19.78 -7.62
CA ALA A 6 3.65 18.75 -8.56
C ALA A 6 3.84 17.38 -7.93
N ILE A 7 2.75 16.64 -7.70
CA ILE A 7 2.77 15.30 -7.12
C ILE A 7 2.63 14.29 -8.26
N ILE A 8 3.60 13.41 -8.40
CA ILE A 8 3.60 12.35 -9.42
C ILE A 8 3.17 11.04 -8.76
N GLY A 9 2.00 10.55 -9.15
CA GLY A 9 1.34 9.37 -8.61
C GLY A 9 0.11 9.69 -7.76
N GLY A 10 -1.05 9.15 -8.16
CA GLY A 10 -2.35 9.29 -7.51
C GLY A 10 -2.70 8.11 -6.58
N GLY A 11 -1.70 7.36 -6.11
CA GLY A 11 -1.87 6.35 -5.08
C GLY A 11 -2.07 6.95 -3.69
N PRO A 12 -2.25 6.13 -2.63
CA PRO A 12 -2.54 6.62 -1.28
C PRO A 12 -1.47 7.59 -0.75
N SER A 13 -0.20 7.39 -1.09
CA SER A 13 0.89 8.30 -0.70
C SER A 13 0.71 9.69 -1.30
N GLY A 14 0.49 9.79 -2.62
CA GLY A 14 0.32 11.08 -3.30
C GLY A 14 -0.98 11.78 -2.92
N LEU A 15 -2.06 11.02 -2.74
CA LEU A 15 -3.35 11.56 -2.31
C LEU A 15 -3.28 12.12 -0.89
N LEU A 16 -2.67 11.37 0.05
CA LEU A 16 -2.50 11.84 1.44
C LEU A 16 -1.57 13.05 1.51
N LEU A 17 -0.44 13.02 0.80
CA LEU A 17 0.44 14.19 0.72
C LEU A 17 -0.30 15.41 0.15
N GLY A 18 -1.08 15.23 -0.91
CA GLY A 18 -1.88 16.31 -1.49
C GLY A 18 -2.90 16.90 -0.52
N ALA A 19 -3.52 16.05 0.32
CA ALA A 19 -4.44 16.50 1.35
C ALA A 19 -3.73 17.28 2.48
N LEU A 20 -2.55 16.80 2.94
CA LEU A 20 -1.72 17.48 3.93
C LEU A 20 -1.23 18.83 3.44
N LEU A 21 -0.76 18.91 2.19
CA LEU A 21 -0.34 20.17 1.56
C LEU A 21 -1.48 21.16 1.44
N HIS A 22 -2.66 20.69 1.00
CA HIS A 22 -3.85 21.54 0.93
C HIS A 22 -4.25 22.09 2.30
N LYS A 23 -4.24 21.26 3.34
CA LYS A 23 -4.49 21.70 4.71
C LYS A 23 -3.49 22.78 5.17
N ALA A 24 -2.25 22.70 4.72
CA ALA A 24 -1.21 23.69 4.99
C ALA A 24 -1.30 24.94 4.09
N GLY A 25 -2.29 25.06 3.22
CA GLY A 25 -2.45 26.17 2.28
C GLY A 25 -1.45 26.14 1.13
N ILE A 26 -0.89 24.98 0.79
CA ILE A 26 0.08 24.79 -0.29
C ILE A 26 -0.63 24.21 -1.50
N ASP A 27 -0.60 24.94 -2.62
CA ASP A 27 -1.18 24.52 -3.88
C ASP A 27 -0.48 23.29 -4.45
N ASN A 28 -1.28 22.30 -4.85
CA ASN A 28 -0.74 21.08 -5.42
C ASN A 28 -1.62 20.50 -6.52
N VAL A 29 -0.97 19.85 -7.48
CA VAL A 29 -1.60 19.11 -8.58
C VAL A 29 -1.06 17.70 -8.57
N ILE A 30 -1.95 16.71 -8.64
CA ILE A 30 -1.58 15.30 -8.78
C ILE A 30 -1.67 14.90 -10.25
N LEU A 31 -0.61 14.26 -10.75
CA LEU A 31 -0.56 13.61 -12.06
C LEU A 31 -0.54 12.09 -11.86
N GLU A 32 -1.58 11.40 -12.32
CA GLU A 32 -1.70 9.94 -12.26
C GLU A 32 -1.76 9.35 -13.68
N ARG A 33 -0.92 8.37 -13.98
CA ARG A 33 -0.82 7.76 -15.32
C ARG A 33 -2.00 6.87 -15.68
N GLN A 34 -2.72 6.38 -14.70
CA GLN A 34 -3.86 5.47 -14.85
C GLN A 34 -5.18 6.19 -14.65
N THR A 35 -6.29 5.48 -14.89
CA THR A 35 -7.64 5.97 -14.55
C THR A 35 -7.87 5.91 -13.04
N GLY A 36 -8.82 6.69 -12.53
CA GLY A 36 -9.25 6.63 -11.13
C GLY A 36 -9.76 5.25 -10.73
N ASP A 37 -10.53 4.61 -11.58
CA ASP A 37 -11.06 3.25 -11.36
C ASP A 37 -9.93 2.21 -11.25
N TYR A 38 -8.90 2.33 -12.08
CA TYR A 38 -7.73 1.47 -11.98
C TYR A 38 -7.01 1.64 -10.64
N VAL A 39 -6.83 2.88 -10.19
CA VAL A 39 -6.18 3.16 -8.89
C VAL A 39 -6.97 2.54 -7.75
N LEU A 40 -8.31 2.68 -7.75
CA LEU A 40 -9.20 2.06 -6.76
C LEU A 40 -9.23 0.54 -6.83
N GLY A 41 -9.16 -0.04 -8.03
CA GLY A 41 -9.19 -1.49 -8.24
C GLY A 41 -7.92 -2.22 -7.78
N ARG A 42 -6.86 -1.51 -7.39
CA ARG A 42 -5.61 -2.11 -6.91
C ARG A 42 -5.74 -2.57 -5.47
N ILE A 43 -6.08 -3.83 -5.28
CA ILE A 43 -6.15 -4.44 -3.94
C ILE A 43 -4.74 -4.61 -3.39
N ARG A 44 -4.51 -4.08 -2.18
CA ARG A 44 -3.22 -4.12 -1.48
C ARG A 44 -3.40 -4.36 0.02
N ALA A 45 -2.46 -3.87 0.84
CA ALA A 45 -2.49 -3.96 2.29
C ALA A 45 -3.81 -3.43 2.88
N GLY A 46 -4.09 -3.77 4.11
CA GLY A 46 -5.32 -3.40 4.79
C GLY A 46 -5.11 -3.18 6.29
N VAL A 47 -3.87 -2.93 6.70
CA VAL A 47 -3.53 -2.59 8.08
C VAL A 47 -2.85 -1.24 8.06
N LEU A 48 -3.38 -0.29 8.82
CA LEU A 48 -2.84 1.04 9.03
C LEU A 48 -2.18 1.11 10.40
N GLU A 49 -0.95 1.57 10.44
CA GLU A 49 -0.30 1.94 11.68
C GLU A 49 -0.90 3.25 12.22
N GLN A 50 -0.77 3.48 13.51
CA GLN A 50 -1.34 4.64 14.19
C GLN A 50 -0.93 5.98 13.55
N VAL A 51 0.30 6.10 13.06
CA VAL A 51 0.78 7.32 12.37
C VAL A 51 -0.01 7.58 11.09
N ALA A 52 -0.31 6.53 10.30
CA ALA A 52 -1.11 6.67 9.09
C ALA A 52 -2.56 7.00 9.41
N ALA A 53 -3.15 6.36 10.43
CA ALA A 53 -4.51 6.67 10.89
C ALA A 53 -4.61 8.12 11.38
N ALA A 54 -3.66 8.58 12.20
CA ALA A 54 -3.60 9.96 12.68
C ALA A 54 -3.46 10.98 11.53
N ALA A 55 -2.70 10.66 10.49
CA ALA A 55 -2.58 11.54 9.32
C ALA A 55 -3.90 11.64 8.53
N LEU A 56 -4.70 10.56 8.45
CA LEU A 56 -6.04 10.60 7.86
C LEU A 56 -7.00 11.45 8.70
N ASP A 57 -6.94 11.35 10.04
CA ASP A 57 -7.68 12.22 10.95
C ASP A 57 -7.27 13.68 10.80
N GLU A 58 -5.98 13.92 10.70
CA GLU A 58 -5.42 15.25 10.54
C GLU A 58 -5.98 15.97 9.30
N VAL A 59 -6.14 15.27 8.17
CA VAL A 59 -6.69 15.84 6.95
C VAL A 59 -8.22 15.79 6.87
N GLY A 60 -8.89 15.21 7.90
CA GLY A 60 -10.35 15.18 8.04
C GLY A 60 -11.06 14.06 7.30
N VAL A 61 -10.33 13.01 6.87
CA VAL A 61 -10.93 11.87 6.15
C VAL A 61 -11.03 10.58 6.99
N GLY A 62 -10.70 10.63 8.29
CA GLY A 62 -10.69 9.47 9.18
C GLY A 62 -12.07 8.96 9.63
N ALA A 63 -13.15 9.71 9.44
CA ALA A 63 -14.47 9.39 10.02
C ALA A 63 -14.98 7.99 9.62
N ARG A 64 -14.85 7.60 8.35
CA ARG A 64 -15.28 6.28 7.87
C ARG A 64 -14.34 5.17 8.37
N MET A 65 -13.05 5.45 8.47
CA MET A 65 -12.06 4.54 9.05
C MET A 65 -12.42 4.19 10.51
N HIS A 66 -12.79 5.18 11.33
CA HIS A 66 -13.20 4.93 12.72
C HIS A 66 -14.53 4.18 12.83
N LYS A 67 -15.43 4.36 11.87
CA LYS A 67 -16.74 3.68 11.86
C LYS A 67 -16.65 2.23 11.39
N GLU A 68 -15.85 1.94 10.38
CA GLU A 68 -15.81 0.67 9.64
C GLU A 68 -14.53 -0.13 9.89
N GLY A 69 -13.48 0.52 10.35
CA GLY A 69 -12.19 -0.11 10.64
C GLY A 69 -12.24 -0.95 11.91
N LEU A 70 -11.34 -1.93 11.99
CA LEU A 70 -11.25 -2.84 13.13
C LEU A 70 -9.94 -2.59 13.86
N VAL A 71 -10.04 -2.30 15.15
CA VAL A 71 -8.88 -2.01 16.01
C VAL A 71 -8.24 -3.30 16.47
N HIS A 72 -6.93 -3.42 16.26
CA HIS A 72 -6.14 -4.52 16.83
C HIS A 72 -5.13 -3.96 17.84
N GLY A 73 -5.21 -4.44 19.08
CA GLY A 73 -4.28 -4.09 20.16
C GLY A 73 -3.02 -4.95 20.18
N GLY A 74 -2.95 -5.97 19.34
CA GLY A 74 -1.83 -6.89 19.28
C GLY A 74 -1.84 -7.76 18.04
N PHE A 75 -1.01 -8.79 18.07
CA PHE A 75 -0.93 -9.82 17.05
C PHE A 75 -0.40 -11.12 17.67
N GLU A 76 -0.57 -12.23 16.98
CA GLU A 76 -0.14 -13.54 17.43
C GLU A 76 1.07 -14.04 16.62
N LEU A 77 2.10 -14.51 17.32
CA LEU A 77 3.23 -15.24 16.75
C LEU A 77 3.04 -16.72 16.99
N LEU A 78 2.99 -17.51 15.93
CA LEU A 78 2.90 -18.97 16.01
C LEU A 78 4.24 -19.57 15.60
N PHE A 79 4.90 -20.22 16.54
CA PHE A 79 6.12 -20.98 16.32
C PHE A 79 6.23 -22.13 17.34
N GLY A 80 6.96 -23.19 16.99
CA GLY A 80 7.07 -24.38 17.85
C GLY A 80 5.70 -25.01 18.20
N GLY A 81 4.70 -24.85 17.33
CA GLY A 81 3.33 -25.37 17.52
C GLY A 81 2.47 -24.62 18.55
N LYS A 82 2.93 -23.47 19.03
CA LYS A 82 2.22 -22.65 20.02
C LYS A 82 2.04 -21.22 19.54
N ARG A 83 0.89 -20.61 19.86
CA ARG A 83 0.64 -19.18 19.66
C ARG A 83 1.05 -18.38 20.89
N HIS A 84 1.69 -17.24 20.63
CA HIS A 84 2.13 -16.28 21.62
C HIS A 84 1.57 -14.91 21.20
N ARG A 85 0.61 -14.39 21.96
CA ARG A 85 0.07 -13.06 21.70
C ARG A 85 1.04 -11.99 22.20
N ILE A 86 1.37 -11.06 21.34
CA ILE A 86 2.10 -9.83 21.67
C ILE A 86 1.07 -8.72 21.88
N ASP A 87 0.92 -8.26 23.11
CA ASP A 87 0.06 -7.14 23.46
C ASP A 87 0.77 -5.82 23.13
N MET A 88 0.65 -5.40 21.88
CA MET A 88 1.30 -4.21 21.36
C MET A 88 0.80 -2.96 22.11
N HIS A 89 -0.50 -2.87 22.39
CA HIS A 89 -1.07 -1.72 23.08
C HIS A 89 -0.49 -1.58 24.49
N SER A 90 -0.44 -2.66 25.27
CA SER A 90 0.13 -2.61 26.63
C SER A 90 1.62 -2.31 26.65
N LEU A 91 2.36 -2.78 25.62
CA LEU A 91 3.80 -2.60 25.54
C LEU A 91 4.24 -1.22 25.03
N THR A 92 3.47 -0.62 24.12
CA THR A 92 3.89 0.58 23.38
C THR A 92 2.90 1.74 23.45
N GLY A 93 1.67 1.52 23.92
CA GLY A 93 0.56 2.45 23.80
C GLY A 93 -0.03 2.56 22.39
N HIS A 94 0.48 1.80 21.42
CA HIS A 94 0.05 1.87 20.02
C HIS A 94 -0.89 0.73 19.65
N ILE A 95 -1.72 1.00 18.65
CA ILE A 95 -2.65 0.06 18.04
C ILE A 95 -2.44 0.07 16.51
N VAL A 96 -3.01 -0.90 15.83
CA VAL A 96 -3.17 -0.84 14.37
C VAL A 96 -4.65 -0.90 14.01
N MET A 97 -4.98 -0.30 12.87
CA MET A 97 -6.33 -0.27 12.33
C MET A 97 -6.40 -1.13 11.06
N VAL A 98 -7.24 -2.15 11.08
CA VAL A 98 -7.58 -2.87 9.84
C VAL A 98 -8.60 -2.05 9.08
N TYR A 99 -8.13 -1.40 8.03
CA TYR A 99 -8.93 -0.61 7.10
C TYR A 99 -8.27 -0.69 5.72
N GLY A 100 -9.01 -1.22 4.75
CA GLY A 100 -8.45 -1.56 3.44
C GLY A 100 -7.85 -0.35 2.73
N GLN A 101 -6.68 -0.51 2.11
CA GLN A 101 -6.04 0.55 1.33
C GLN A 101 -6.95 1.10 0.23
N THR A 102 -7.81 0.27 -0.37
CA THR A 102 -8.82 0.70 -1.34
C THR A 102 -9.77 1.73 -0.72
N GLU A 103 -10.19 1.52 0.53
CA GLU A 103 -11.10 2.43 1.23
C GLU A 103 -10.42 3.74 1.58
N VAL A 104 -9.16 3.69 2.06
CA VAL A 104 -8.32 4.88 2.28
C VAL A 104 -8.18 5.69 0.99
N THR A 105 -7.88 5.02 -0.12
CA THR A 105 -7.72 5.66 -1.42
C THR A 105 -9.02 6.31 -1.87
N ARG A 106 -10.15 5.62 -1.72
CA ARG A 106 -11.49 6.12 -2.05
C ARG A 106 -11.84 7.37 -1.25
N ASP A 107 -11.59 7.34 0.07
CA ASP A 107 -11.90 8.46 0.95
C ASP A 107 -11.08 9.70 0.58
N LEU A 108 -9.78 9.53 0.33
CA LEU A 108 -8.90 10.61 -0.11
C LEU A 108 -9.28 11.15 -1.50
N MET A 109 -9.66 10.29 -2.45
CA MET A 109 -10.12 10.71 -3.79
C MET A 109 -11.43 11.51 -3.70
N ASN A 110 -12.39 11.04 -2.90
CA ASN A 110 -13.66 11.70 -2.71
C ASN A 110 -13.50 13.07 -2.04
N ASP A 111 -12.68 13.16 -0.99
CA ASP A 111 -12.37 14.41 -0.30
C ASP A 111 -11.72 15.42 -1.26
N ARG A 112 -10.73 14.96 -2.04
CA ARG A 112 -10.03 15.79 -3.01
C ARG A 112 -10.98 16.32 -4.09
N ALA A 113 -11.87 15.47 -4.60
CA ALA A 113 -12.90 15.86 -5.58
C ALA A 113 -13.89 16.84 -4.98
N ALA A 114 -14.37 16.60 -3.76
CA ALA A 114 -15.30 17.51 -3.06
C ALA A 114 -14.69 18.90 -2.80
N LYS A 115 -13.39 18.99 -2.60
CA LYS A 115 -12.64 20.25 -2.45
C LYS A 115 -12.27 20.90 -3.79
N GLY A 116 -12.60 20.30 -4.92
CA GLY A 116 -12.27 20.82 -6.26
C GLY A 116 -10.77 20.82 -6.58
N LEU A 117 -9.97 19.97 -5.91
CA LEU A 117 -8.54 19.91 -6.09
C LEU A 117 -8.17 19.12 -7.34
N THR A 118 -7.22 19.63 -8.13
CA THR A 118 -6.87 19.09 -9.43
C THR A 118 -6.11 17.75 -9.30
N THR A 119 -6.68 16.71 -9.90
CA THR A 119 -5.99 15.46 -10.23
C THR A 119 -6.14 15.19 -11.71
N VAL A 120 -5.04 15.07 -12.44
CA VAL A 120 -5.02 14.71 -13.84
C VAL A 120 -4.78 13.21 -13.95
N TYR A 121 -5.85 12.46 -14.20
CA TYR A 121 -5.75 11.04 -14.52
C TYR A 121 -5.32 10.85 -15.97
N GLU A 122 -4.76 9.68 -16.28
CA GLU A 122 -4.22 9.33 -17.59
C GLU A 122 -3.14 10.31 -18.09
N ALA A 123 -2.40 10.94 -17.16
CA ALA A 123 -1.22 11.73 -17.45
C ALA A 123 -0.07 10.78 -17.85
N LYS A 124 0.11 10.58 -19.14
CA LYS A 124 1.08 9.65 -19.74
C LYS A 124 2.39 10.37 -20.05
N GLU A 125 3.44 9.60 -20.31
CA GLU A 125 4.76 10.10 -20.75
C GLU A 125 5.31 11.21 -19.85
N VAL A 126 5.12 11.06 -18.53
CA VAL A 126 5.60 12.04 -17.55
C VAL A 126 7.11 12.11 -17.58
N SER A 127 7.66 13.32 -17.73
CA SER A 127 9.08 13.63 -17.63
C SER A 127 9.34 14.84 -16.74
N LEU A 128 10.44 14.79 -15.96
CA LEU A 128 10.79 15.79 -14.96
C LEU A 128 11.98 16.62 -15.48
N HIS A 129 11.89 17.92 -15.31
CA HIS A 129 12.89 18.86 -15.84
C HIS A 129 13.28 19.90 -14.79
N ASP A 130 14.54 20.32 -14.81
CA ASP A 130 15.11 21.39 -13.97
C ASP A 130 14.83 21.24 -12.46
N PHE A 131 14.65 19.99 -11.99
CA PHE A 131 14.36 19.71 -10.59
C PHE A 131 15.59 19.85 -9.66
N ASP A 132 16.78 19.98 -10.21
CA ASP A 132 18.03 20.36 -9.54
C ASP A 132 18.36 21.84 -9.71
N GLY A 133 17.61 22.57 -10.55
CA GLY A 133 17.73 24.00 -10.83
C GLY A 133 16.71 24.87 -10.09
N THR A 134 16.37 25.98 -10.74
CA THR A 134 15.50 27.02 -10.16
C THR A 134 14.06 27.00 -10.68
N THR A 135 13.81 26.33 -11.81
CA THR A 135 12.51 26.34 -12.51
C THR A 135 11.99 24.92 -12.78
N PRO A 136 11.80 24.09 -11.72
CA PRO A 136 11.34 22.73 -11.90
C PRO A 136 9.98 22.71 -12.60
N HIS A 137 9.82 21.77 -13.52
CA HIS A 137 8.58 21.57 -14.22
C HIS A 137 8.42 20.13 -14.69
N VAL A 138 7.18 19.76 -14.95
CA VAL A 138 6.80 18.42 -15.44
C VAL A 138 6.14 18.57 -16.81
N ILE A 139 6.56 17.72 -17.77
CA ILE A 139 5.90 17.57 -19.05
C ILE A 139 5.15 16.24 -19.05
N TYR A 140 3.93 16.23 -19.54
CA TYR A 140 3.10 15.02 -19.63
C TYR A 140 2.14 15.10 -20.83
N VAL A 141 1.64 13.96 -21.28
CA VAL A 141 0.63 13.85 -22.34
C VAL A 141 -0.72 13.52 -21.71
N HIS A 142 -1.73 14.31 -22.00
CA HIS A 142 -3.11 14.06 -21.61
C HIS A 142 -4.05 14.35 -22.79
N ASN A 143 -4.97 13.40 -23.09
CA ASN A 143 -5.85 13.48 -24.26
C ASN A 143 -5.12 13.75 -25.59
N GLY A 144 -3.96 13.14 -25.78
CA GLY A 144 -3.13 13.28 -26.99
C GLY A 144 -2.42 14.63 -27.12
N GLN A 145 -2.49 15.50 -26.12
CA GLN A 145 -1.83 16.80 -26.11
C GLN A 145 -0.72 16.84 -25.07
N THR A 146 0.39 17.47 -25.41
CA THR A 146 1.49 17.71 -24.49
C THR A 146 1.19 18.92 -23.62
N HIS A 147 1.35 18.74 -22.30
CA HIS A 147 1.12 19.76 -21.30
C HIS A 147 2.39 20.02 -20.50
N ARG A 148 2.52 21.25 -20.00
CA ARG A 148 3.58 21.65 -19.06
C ARG A 148 2.97 22.13 -17.75
N LEU A 149 3.49 21.60 -16.64
CA LEU A 149 3.17 22.00 -15.28
C LEU A 149 4.42 22.58 -14.62
N ASP A 150 4.47 23.90 -14.46
CA ASP A 150 5.52 24.57 -13.71
C ASP A 150 5.23 24.43 -12.21
N CYS A 151 6.29 24.21 -11.40
CA CYS A 151 6.15 24.05 -9.97
C CYS A 151 7.36 24.58 -9.20
N ASP A 152 7.25 24.65 -7.88
CA ASP A 152 8.38 24.99 -7.01
C ASP A 152 9.09 23.72 -6.52
N PHE A 153 8.32 22.63 -6.34
CA PHE A 153 8.82 21.32 -5.92
C PHE A 153 8.08 20.18 -6.64
N ILE A 154 8.75 19.03 -6.73
CA ILE A 154 8.19 17.79 -7.26
C ILE A 154 8.18 16.75 -6.13
N ALA A 155 7.04 16.08 -5.93
CA ALA A 155 6.90 14.96 -5.02
C ALA A 155 6.67 13.67 -5.82
N GLY A 156 7.66 12.78 -5.84
CA GLY A 156 7.58 11.48 -6.48
C GLY A 156 6.88 10.48 -5.57
N CYS A 157 5.57 10.29 -5.80
CA CYS A 157 4.72 9.31 -5.12
C CYS A 157 4.30 8.18 -6.09
N ASP A 158 5.13 7.93 -7.10
CA ASP A 158 4.86 7.07 -8.26
C ASP A 158 5.32 5.61 -8.08
N GLY A 159 5.74 5.26 -6.85
CA GLY A 159 6.08 3.93 -6.43
C GLY A 159 7.37 3.38 -7.04
N PHE A 160 7.63 2.10 -6.81
CA PHE A 160 8.88 1.44 -7.20
C PHE A 160 9.23 1.57 -8.70
N HIS A 161 8.23 1.51 -9.58
CA HIS A 161 8.40 1.59 -11.04
C HIS A 161 8.13 2.99 -11.61
N GLY A 162 8.14 4.00 -10.76
CA GLY A 162 7.91 5.38 -11.14
C GLY A 162 9.09 6.03 -11.85
N VAL A 163 8.82 7.17 -12.50
CA VAL A 163 9.85 7.92 -13.25
C VAL A 163 10.69 8.80 -12.34
N CYS A 164 10.16 9.21 -11.16
CA CYS A 164 10.84 10.18 -10.30
C CYS A 164 12.20 9.68 -9.82
N ARG A 165 12.24 8.49 -9.22
CA ARG A 165 13.51 7.88 -8.79
C ARG A 165 14.45 7.62 -9.96
N ALA A 166 13.91 7.13 -11.09
CA ALA A 166 14.70 6.85 -12.29
C ALA A 166 15.31 8.12 -12.92
N SER A 167 14.77 9.31 -12.62
CA SER A 167 15.29 10.59 -13.09
C SER A 167 16.47 11.12 -12.27
N VAL A 168 16.70 10.58 -11.06
CA VAL A 168 17.85 10.97 -10.23
C VAL A 168 19.13 10.41 -10.87
N PRO A 169 20.20 11.22 -11.00
CA PRO A 169 21.49 10.74 -11.49
C PRO A 169 22.01 9.58 -10.63
N LYS A 170 22.50 8.52 -11.28
CA LYS A 170 22.95 7.29 -10.59
C LYS A 170 24.05 7.52 -9.54
N ASN A 171 24.86 8.55 -9.72
CA ASN A 171 25.91 8.92 -8.79
C ASN A 171 25.42 9.73 -7.60
N ALA A 172 24.16 10.17 -7.61
CA ALA A 172 23.54 10.97 -6.54
C ALA A 172 22.55 10.17 -5.66
N ILE A 173 22.33 8.88 -5.99
CA ILE A 173 21.43 8.00 -5.26
C ILE A 173 22.10 6.66 -5.00
N HIS A 174 21.95 6.13 -3.80
CA HIS A 174 22.34 4.78 -3.43
C HIS A 174 21.09 3.91 -3.30
N GLU A 175 21.08 2.78 -3.99
CA GLU A 175 19.97 1.85 -3.96
C GLU A 175 20.41 0.56 -3.26
N TYR A 176 19.64 0.16 -2.24
CA TYR A 176 19.82 -1.09 -1.52
C TYR A 176 18.66 -2.01 -1.89
N GLU A 177 18.95 -3.12 -2.52
CA GLU A 177 17.93 -4.08 -2.92
C GLU A 177 18.25 -5.47 -2.39
N LYS A 178 17.23 -6.13 -1.84
CA LYS A 178 17.27 -7.55 -1.50
C LYS A 178 16.07 -8.25 -2.13
N ILE A 179 16.32 -9.14 -3.07
CA ILE A 179 15.32 -10.00 -3.68
C ILE A 179 15.26 -11.30 -2.86
N TYR A 180 14.06 -11.69 -2.45
CA TYR A 180 13.87 -12.93 -1.72
C TYR A 180 13.58 -14.09 -2.68
N PRO A 181 14.07 -15.32 -2.44
CA PRO A 181 13.88 -16.47 -3.32
C PRO A 181 12.49 -17.11 -3.19
N PHE A 182 11.52 -16.37 -2.64
CA PHE A 182 10.15 -16.82 -2.43
C PHE A 182 9.17 -15.67 -2.64
N GLY A 183 7.90 -16.04 -2.81
CA GLY A 183 6.80 -15.11 -2.92
C GLY A 183 5.69 -15.41 -1.92
N TRP A 184 4.74 -14.47 -1.81
CA TRP A 184 3.50 -14.65 -1.07
C TRP A 184 2.39 -15.10 -2.02
N LEU A 185 1.97 -16.38 -1.92
CA LEU A 185 0.71 -16.82 -2.48
C LEU A 185 -0.41 -16.37 -1.55
N GLY A 186 -1.19 -15.40 -1.98
CA GLY A 186 -2.28 -14.81 -1.21
C GLY A 186 -3.64 -15.13 -1.80
N ILE A 187 -4.62 -15.40 -0.94
CA ILE A 187 -6.03 -15.45 -1.31
C ILE A 187 -6.83 -14.41 -0.54
N LEU A 188 -7.86 -13.86 -1.17
CA LEU A 188 -8.94 -13.13 -0.53
C LEU A 188 -10.19 -13.99 -0.64
N ALA A 189 -10.91 -14.21 0.45
CA ALA A 189 -12.10 -15.04 0.47
C ALA A 189 -13.19 -14.47 1.40
N ASP A 190 -14.45 -14.63 1.02
CA ASP A 190 -15.60 -14.28 1.87
C ASP A 190 -15.84 -15.39 2.89
N VAL A 191 -14.96 -15.46 3.86
CA VAL A 191 -15.00 -16.36 5.01
C VAL A 191 -14.66 -15.60 6.28
N PRO A 192 -15.24 -15.95 7.43
CA PRO A 192 -14.89 -15.31 8.69
C PRO A 192 -13.40 -15.53 9.03
N PRO A 193 -12.76 -14.59 9.72
CA PRO A 193 -11.37 -14.72 10.12
C PRO A 193 -11.18 -15.85 11.14
N VAL A 194 -10.04 -16.53 11.05
CA VAL A 194 -9.65 -17.59 12.00
C VAL A 194 -9.25 -17.02 13.37
N SER A 195 -8.84 -15.78 13.41
CA SER A 195 -8.55 -15.00 14.63
C SER A 195 -8.95 -13.55 14.42
N HIS A 196 -9.32 -12.88 15.52
CA HIS A 196 -9.61 -11.44 15.50
C HIS A 196 -8.36 -10.60 15.24
N GLU A 197 -7.19 -11.05 15.68
CA GLU A 197 -5.90 -10.40 15.41
C GLU A 197 -5.10 -11.19 14.36
N LEU A 198 -4.06 -10.55 13.81
CA LEU A 198 -3.14 -11.16 12.85
C LEU A 198 -2.42 -12.36 13.46
N ILE A 199 -2.31 -13.48 12.72
CA ILE A 199 -1.45 -14.61 13.08
C ILE A 199 -0.28 -14.65 12.10
N TYR A 200 0.93 -14.47 12.61
CA TYR A 200 2.19 -14.70 11.91
C TYR A 200 2.69 -16.10 12.28
N ALA A 201 2.53 -17.05 11.38
CA ALA A 201 2.91 -18.45 11.61
C ALA A 201 4.24 -18.76 10.94
N ASN A 202 5.25 -19.11 11.75
CA ASN A 202 6.54 -19.59 11.27
C ASN A 202 6.72 -21.06 11.67
N THR A 203 6.75 -21.94 10.68
CA THR A 203 6.80 -23.38 10.85
C THR A 203 7.96 -23.98 10.05
N ASN A 204 8.24 -25.27 10.25
CA ASN A 204 9.25 -25.99 9.45
C ASN A 204 8.90 -26.06 7.94
N GLN A 205 7.65 -25.76 7.57
CA GLN A 205 7.18 -25.77 6.17
C GLN A 205 7.27 -24.39 5.53
N GLY A 206 7.65 -23.35 6.29
CA GLY A 206 7.72 -21.97 5.84
C GLY A 206 6.83 -21.05 6.67
N PHE A 207 6.41 -19.95 6.06
CA PHE A 207 5.67 -18.89 6.72
C PHE A 207 4.24 -18.77 6.18
N ALA A 208 3.29 -18.50 7.07
CA ALA A 208 1.93 -18.14 6.71
C ALA A 208 1.45 -16.90 7.51
N LEU A 209 0.50 -16.17 6.95
CA LEU A 209 -0.14 -15.02 7.58
C LEU A 209 -1.65 -15.16 7.46
N CYS A 210 -2.34 -15.04 8.61
CA CYS A 210 -3.79 -14.91 8.66
C CYS A 210 -4.16 -13.48 9.03
N SER A 211 -4.99 -12.85 8.20
CA SER A 211 -5.41 -11.46 8.39
C SER A 211 -6.90 -11.32 8.10
N MET A 212 -7.65 -10.73 9.02
CA MET A 212 -9.01 -10.33 8.74
C MET A 212 -9.04 -9.09 7.84
N ARG A 213 -10.14 -8.94 7.07
CA ARG A 213 -10.48 -7.72 6.34
C ARG A 213 -11.80 -7.14 6.81
N SER A 214 -12.68 -8.00 7.28
CA SER A 214 -13.93 -7.71 7.98
C SER A 214 -14.32 -8.94 8.79
N GLU A 215 -15.45 -8.90 9.48
CA GLU A 215 -15.98 -10.07 10.18
C GLU A 215 -16.37 -11.24 9.26
N THR A 216 -16.55 -10.96 7.96
CA THR A 216 -16.98 -11.94 6.95
C THR A 216 -15.98 -12.12 5.81
N ARG A 217 -14.84 -11.44 5.85
CA ARG A 217 -13.83 -11.50 4.79
C ARG A 217 -12.43 -11.60 5.35
N SER A 218 -11.63 -12.49 4.79
CA SER A 218 -10.27 -12.76 5.25
C SER A 218 -9.27 -12.77 4.10
N ARG A 219 -8.05 -12.38 4.42
CA ARG A 219 -6.88 -12.47 3.55
C ARG A 219 -5.86 -13.41 4.18
N TYR A 220 -5.47 -14.44 3.46
CA TYR A 220 -4.49 -15.42 3.90
C TYR A 220 -3.31 -15.45 2.94
N TYR A 221 -2.13 -15.71 3.48
CA TYR A 221 -0.90 -15.85 2.70
C TYR A 221 -0.13 -17.08 3.15
N ILE A 222 0.51 -17.76 2.19
CA ILE A 222 1.53 -18.76 2.43
C ILE A 222 2.78 -18.44 1.62
N GLN A 223 3.93 -18.77 2.15
CA GLN A 223 5.20 -18.65 1.45
C GLN A 223 5.34 -19.77 0.43
N VAL A 224 5.65 -19.41 -0.82
CA VAL A 224 5.86 -20.37 -1.91
C VAL A 224 7.11 -20.04 -2.70
N PRO A 225 7.77 -21.02 -3.37
CA PRO A 225 8.84 -20.75 -4.32
C PRO A 225 8.39 -19.81 -5.44
N LEU A 226 9.31 -18.99 -5.96
CA LEU A 226 9.02 -18.11 -7.11
C LEU A 226 8.76 -18.88 -8.44
N THR A 227 9.10 -20.17 -8.46
CA THR A 227 8.84 -21.08 -9.59
C THR A 227 7.38 -21.53 -9.67
N ASP A 228 6.64 -21.40 -8.57
CA ASP A 228 5.23 -21.79 -8.52
C ASP A 228 4.37 -20.83 -9.35
N LYS A 229 3.34 -21.38 -9.98
CA LYS A 229 2.35 -20.63 -10.75
C LYS A 229 1.01 -20.65 -10.04
N VAL A 230 0.31 -19.52 -10.07
CA VAL A 230 -0.97 -19.37 -9.37
C VAL A 230 -2.02 -20.37 -9.87
N GLU A 231 -1.97 -20.75 -11.14
CA GLU A 231 -2.87 -21.68 -11.80
C GLU A 231 -2.73 -23.12 -11.27
N GLU A 232 -1.58 -23.45 -10.69
CA GLU A 232 -1.29 -24.77 -10.09
C GLU A 232 -1.84 -24.90 -8.66
N TRP A 233 -2.32 -23.78 -8.10
CA TRP A 233 -2.85 -23.71 -6.76
C TRP A 233 -4.38 -23.62 -6.78
N SER A 234 -5.08 -24.80 -6.69
CA SER A 234 -6.52 -24.81 -6.42
C SER A 234 -6.80 -24.24 -5.02
N ASP A 235 -8.03 -23.80 -4.77
CA ASP A 235 -8.43 -23.32 -3.44
C ASP A 235 -8.27 -24.44 -2.40
N ASP A 236 -8.64 -25.67 -2.72
CA ASP A 236 -8.47 -26.81 -1.82
C ASP A 236 -7.01 -27.07 -1.45
N ARG A 237 -6.09 -26.97 -2.43
CA ARG A 237 -4.66 -27.11 -2.19
C ARG A 237 -4.17 -26.00 -1.27
N PHE A 238 -4.59 -24.75 -1.51
CA PHE A 238 -4.23 -23.61 -0.67
C PHE A 238 -4.70 -23.82 0.77
N TRP A 239 -5.99 -24.14 0.96
CA TRP A 239 -6.54 -24.32 2.30
C TRP A 239 -5.91 -25.48 3.05
N LYS A 240 -5.60 -26.58 2.36
CA LYS A 240 -4.89 -27.72 2.95
C LYS A 240 -3.50 -27.28 3.42
N GLU A 241 -2.77 -26.55 2.59
CA GLU A 241 -1.42 -26.10 2.94
C GLU A 241 -1.46 -25.06 4.07
N LEU A 242 -2.35 -24.08 4.02
CA LEU A 242 -2.51 -23.11 5.09
C LEU A 242 -2.77 -23.80 6.45
N LYS A 243 -3.63 -24.81 6.47
CA LYS A 243 -3.90 -25.59 7.70
C LYS A 243 -2.67 -26.25 8.29
N ASN A 244 -1.68 -26.64 7.46
CA ASN A 244 -0.44 -27.24 7.94
C ASN A 244 0.42 -26.23 8.73
N HIS A 245 0.26 -24.93 8.48
CA HIS A 245 0.96 -23.87 9.20
C HIS A 245 0.27 -23.44 10.52
N LEU A 246 -0.96 -23.91 10.78
CA LEU A 246 -1.73 -23.48 11.94
C LEU A 246 -1.64 -24.46 13.11
N ASP A 247 -1.78 -23.92 14.32
CA ASP A 247 -1.93 -24.74 15.52
C ASP A 247 -3.28 -25.50 15.51
N PRO A 248 -3.48 -26.53 16.37
CA PRO A 248 -4.70 -27.34 16.34
C PRO A 248 -5.98 -26.53 16.47
N GLU A 249 -6.01 -25.52 17.34
CA GLU A 249 -7.20 -24.71 17.56
C GLU A 249 -7.56 -23.88 16.31
N ALA A 250 -6.60 -23.17 15.72
CA ALA A 250 -6.82 -22.40 14.51
C ALA A 250 -7.17 -23.30 13.30
N ARG A 251 -6.57 -24.51 13.24
CA ARG A 251 -6.86 -25.50 12.21
C ARG A 251 -8.30 -26.01 12.23
N GLU A 252 -8.87 -26.15 13.41
CA GLU A 252 -10.29 -26.54 13.56
C GLU A 252 -11.24 -25.37 13.31
N LYS A 253 -10.87 -24.16 13.71
CA LYS A 253 -11.73 -22.97 13.57
C LYS A 253 -11.79 -22.41 12.17
N ILE A 254 -10.74 -22.62 11.35
CA ILE A 254 -10.66 -21.97 10.05
C ILE A 254 -11.78 -22.44 9.11
N VAL A 255 -12.57 -21.45 8.65
CA VAL A 255 -13.59 -21.67 7.62
C VAL A 255 -12.93 -21.49 6.25
N THR A 256 -13.23 -22.40 5.34
CA THR A 256 -12.72 -22.38 3.96
C THR A 256 -13.82 -22.03 2.97
N GLY A 257 -13.47 -21.44 1.85
CA GLY A 257 -14.42 -21.07 0.80
C GLY A 257 -13.71 -20.74 -0.51
N PRO A 258 -14.45 -20.40 -1.58
CA PRO A 258 -13.86 -20.01 -2.85
C PRO A 258 -13.08 -18.70 -2.72
N SER A 259 -11.93 -18.61 -3.40
CA SER A 259 -11.16 -17.37 -3.46
C SER A 259 -11.83 -16.36 -4.39
N ILE A 260 -11.94 -15.10 -3.94
CA ILE A 260 -12.35 -13.95 -4.76
C ILE A 260 -11.16 -13.48 -5.60
N GLU A 261 -9.98 -13.54 -5.01
CA GLU A 261 -8.71 -13.16 -5.61
C GLU A 261 -7.63 -14.15 -5.16
N LYS A 262 -6.76 -14.52 -6.09
CA LYS A 262 -5.57 -15.32 -5.82
C LYS A 262 -4.40 -14.81 -6.65
N SER A 263 -3.25 -14.60 -5.99
CA SER A 263 -2.06 -14.10 -6.68
C SER A 263 -0.79 -14.53 -5.95
N ILE A 264 0.33 -14.62 -6.69
CA ILE A 264 1.67 -14.77 -6.12
C ILE A 264 2.39 -13.44 -6.29
N ALA A 265 2.80 -12.85 -5.18
CA ALA A 265 3.57 -11.63 -5.15
C ALA A 265 5.04 -11.93 -4.82
N PRO A 266 5.99 -11.71 -5.75
CA PRO A 266 7.41 -11.79 -5.43
C PRO A 266 7.79 -10.72 -4.41
N LEU A 267 8.70 -11.05 -3.50
CA LEU A 267 9.12 -10.16 -2.43
C LEU A 267 10.48 -9.54 -2.71
N ARG A 268 10.55 -8.24 -2.45
CA ARG A 268 11.81 -7.50 -2.45
C ARG A 268 11.79 -6.45 -1.34
N SER A 269 12.92 -6.24 -0.71
CA SER A 269 13.17 -5.05 0.11
C SER A 269 13.99 -4.08 -0.72
N PHE A 270 13.61 -2.81 -0.68
CA PHE A 270 14.25 -1.77 -1.44
C PHE A 270 14.29 -0.48 -0.62
N VAL A 271 15.46 0.18 -0.61
CA VAL A 271 15.66 1.50 -0.04
C VAL A 271 16.50 2.33 -1.02
N ALA A 272 16.12 3.56 -1.23
CA ALA A 272 16.88 4.54 -2.01
C ALA A 272 17.24 5.75 -1.13
N GLU A 273 18.50 6.14 -1.13
CA GLU A 273 19.03 7.24 -0.32
C GLU A 273 19.96 8.14 -1.13
N PRO A 274 19.86 9.47 -0.98
CA PRO A 274 18.85 10.20 -0.21
C PRO A 274 17.48 10.22 -0.92
N MET A 275 16.41 10.36 -0.14
CA MET A 275 15.04 10.51 -0.69
C MET A 275 14.75 11.95 -1.15
N ARG A 276 15.77 12.67 -1.51
CA ARG A 276 15.71 14.05 -2.03
C ARG A 276 16.83 14.30 -3.03
N PHE A 277 16.50 14.92 -4.15
CA PHE A 277 17.49 15.45 -5.09
C PHE A 277 17.02 16.82 -5.60
N GLY A 278 17.79 17.86 -5.30
CA GLY A 278 17.40 19.24 -5.60
C GLY A 278 16.05 19.61 -4.98
N ARG A 279 15.08 19.93 -5.83
CA ARG A 279 13.68 20.26 -5.50
C ARG A 279 12.72 19.10 -5.65
N MET A 280 13.24 17.91 -5.89
CA MET A 280 12.44 16.68 -5.95
C MET A 280 12.61 15.86 -4.67
N PHE A 281 11.47 15.35 -4.14
CA PHE A 281 11.39 14.45 -3.00
C PHE A 281 10.77 13.13 -3.44
N LEU A 282 11.27 12.01 -2.93
CA LEU A 282 10.72 10.68 -3.16
C LEU A 282 9.91 10.25 -1.94
N ALA A 283 8.64 9.86 -2.15
CA ALA A 283 7.70 9.52 -1.08
C ALA A 283 6.70 8.45 -1.56
N GLY A 284 7.03 7.15 -1.37
CA GLY A 284 6.12 6.07 -1.69
C GLY A 284 6.68 4.95 -2.54
#